data_5ff2a89f7020db0966e9b47e05eefe7c
#
_entry.id   5ff2a89f7020db0966e9b47e05eefe7c
#
_cell.length_a   1.000
_cell.length_b   1.000
_cell.length_c   1.000
_cell.angle_alpha   90.00
_cell.angle_beta   90.00
_cell.angle_gamma   90.00
#
_symmetry.space_group_name_H-M   'P 1'
#
loop_
_entity.id
_entity.type
_entity.pdbx_description
1 polymer ?
#
loop_
_entity_poly.entity_id
_entity_poly.type
_entity_poly.pdbx_seq_one_letter_code
_entity_poly.pdbx_strand_id
1 'polypeptide(L)'
;MSLSGTARQRLPPELILHIIESLLPPNETAILPASHSATKALIKFTLVSRSTYDFTIRLLRKRCMHVDSTKRLSLLLLSILSPSLKSLPPTLSLKCITSLYISPFGKSLDDKPTAMWVRELFCEVCDTLKRLIVDMPFGTLSGYDDHLDVRPTLTDGFQRLSKLEELVCLRDYPALTFMSRTFTVNCWSLWPKLRRVVLFRAPIGSHCFWYDTANMASLEQIVLARPLDLGTANIKDDYNHMLEKFDHLVPRKLKVVLADVESDLPEVQTANWAEYDPEELIAVEKYHIPTSFYGDEEADELCCSWVKTAALNGSIWGWEGQPVVAAPRDAGEQPAVAADA
;
A
#
# COMPACT_ATOMS: atom_id res chain seq x y z
N MET A 1 -59.60 23.84 27.27
CA MET A 1 -58.60 24.17 26.21
C MET A 1 -57.64 22.99 26.09
N SER A 2 -57.85 22.18 25.04
CA SER A 2 -57.07 20.99 24.77
C SER A 2 -55.84 21.40 23.94
N LEU A 3 -54.65 21.31 24.50
CA LEU A 3 -53.40 21.49 23.77
C LEU A 3 -53.20 20.27 22.88
N SER A 4 -53.50 20.41 21.60
CA SER A 4 -53.13 19.43 20.58
C SER A 4 -51.61 19.33 20.53
N GLY A 5 -51.07 18.29 21.13
CA GLY A 5 -49.64 17.95 21.00
C GLY A 5 -49.31 17.68 19.53
N THR A 6 -48.58 18.57 18.90
CA THR A 6 -48.02 18.37 17.57
C THR A 6 -47.17 17.11 17.61
N ALA A 7 -47.66 16.03 16.97
CA ALA A 7 -46.90 14.83 16.79
C ALA A 7 -45.58 15.20 16.07
N ARG A 8 -44.45 15.10 16.79
CA ARG A 8 -43.13 15.31 16.17
C ARG A 8 -42.97 14.30 15.04
N GLN A 9 -42.99 14.80 13.83
CA GLN A 9 -42.79 14.02 12.64
C GLN A 9 -41.37 13.45 12.73
N ARG A 10 -41.25 12.13 12.94
CA ARG A 10 -39.96 11.43 13.01
C ARG A 10 -39.57 11.05 11.60
N LEU A 11 -38.34 11.32 11.21
CA LEU A 11 -37.78 10.82 9.95
C LEU A 11 -37.82 9.28 9.92
N PRO A 12 -38.24 8.66 8.82
CA PRO A 12 -38.13 7.22 8.64
C PRO A 12 -36.67 6.75 8.83
N PRO A 13 -36.45 5.58 9.46
CA PRO A 13 -35.11 5.05 9.70
C PRO A 13 -34.28 4.95 8.41
N GLU A 14 -34.88 4.60 7.30
CA GLU A 14 -34.25 4.44 5.98
C GLU A 14 -33.63 5.75 5.48
N LEU A 15 -34.34 6.86 5.66
CA LEU A 15 -33.84 8.19 5.32
C LEU A 15 -32.66 8.59 6.20
N ILE A 16 -32.68 8.22 7.49
CA ILE A 16 -31.55 8.48 8.39
C ILE A 16 -30.32 7.71 7.93
N LEU A 17 -30.47 6.43 7.57
CA LEU A 17 -29.36 5.61 7.08
C LEU A 17 -28.79 6.16 5.76
N HIS A 18 -29.66 6.59 4.84
CA HIS A 18 -29.25 7.21 3.59
C HIS A 18 -28.48 8.54 3.80
N ILE A 19 -28.95 9.37 4.75
CA ILE A 19 -28.22 10.58 5.15
C ILE A 19 -26.83 10.23 5.70
N ILE A 20 -26.71 9.17 6.51
CA ILE A 20 -25.42 8.73 7.04
C ILE A 20 -24.48 8.30 5.91
N GLU A 21 -24.95 7.56 4.94
CA GLU A 21 -24.15 7.15 3.77
C GLU A 21 -23.70 8.35 2.91
N SER A 22 -24.59 9.32 2.71
CA SER A 22 -24.28 10.52 1.91
C SER A 22 -23.21 11.44 2.52
N LEU A 23 -22.84 11.24 3.80
CA LEU A 23 -21.72 11.94 4.44
C LEU A 23 -20.36 11.44 3.95
N LEU A 24 -20.30 10.22 3.41
CA LEU A 24 -19.06 9.61 2.96
C LEU A 24 -18.68 10.12 1.57
N PRO A 25 -17.37 10.25 1.28
CA PRO A 25 -16.92 10.51 -0.07
C PRO A 25 -17.41 9.42 -1.04
N PRO A 26 -17.68 9.77 -2.31
CA PRO A 26 -18.19 8.84 -3.31
C PRO A 26 -17.21 7.70 -3.60
N ASN A 27 -15.91 7.93 -3.45
CA ASN A 27 -14.93 6.87 -3.61
C ASN A 27 -14.99 5.89 -2.43
N GLU A 28 -15.52 4.70 -2.69
CA GLU A 28 -15.69 3.65 -1.68
C GLU A 28 -14.37 3.10 -1.13
N THR A 29 -13.26 3.30 -1.82
CA THR A 29 -11.94 2.82 -1.39
C THR A 29 -11.22 3.78 -0.45
N ALA A 30 -11.71 5.01 -0.28
CA ALA A 30 -11.06 6.00 0.59
C ALA A 30 -11.04 5.56 2.06
N ILE A 31 -9.89 5.75 2.73
CA ILE A 31 -9.71 5.56 4.18
C ILE A 31 -9.68 6.92 4.85
N LEU A 32 -10.66 7.19 5.68
CA LEU A 32 -10.86 8.49 6.31
C LEU A 32 -10.16 8.57 7.66
N PRO A 33 -9.30 9.58 7.89
CA PRO A 33 -8.69 9.78 9.19
C PRO A 33 -9.73 10.22 10.24
N ALA A 34 -9.40 10.08 11.51
CA ALA A 34 -10.28 10.49 12.60
C ALA A 34 -10.57 12.00 12.62
N SER A 35 -9.68 12.82 12.04
CA SER A 35 -9.85 14.27 11.90
C SER A 35 -10.88 14.66 10.83
N HIS A 36 -11.20 13.75 9.90
CA HIS A 36 -12.13 14.01 8.80
C HIS A 36 -13.55 14.32 9.30
N SER A 37 -14.23 15.27 8.67
CA SER A 37 -15.57 15.71 9.06
C SER A 37 -16.59 14.58 9.04
N ALA A 38 -16.56 13.72 8.02
CA ALA A 38 -17.43 12.55 7.92
C ALA A 38 -17.19 11.56 9.07
N THR A 39 -15.94 11.27 9.43
CA THR A 39 -15.61 10.38 10.57
C THR A 39 -16.19 10.93 11.88
N LYS A 40 -16.02 12.24 12.13
CA LYS A 40 -16.58 12.91 13.31
C LYS A 40 -18.12 12.86 13.33
N ALA A 41 -18.76 13.04 12.18
CA ALA A 41 -20.22 12.93 12.05
C ALA A 41 -20.69 11.49 12.30
N LEU A 42 -20.02 10.49 11.70
CA LEU A 42 -20.32 9.07 11.94
C LEU A 42 -20.25 8.73 13.43
N ILE A 43 -19.21 9.17 14.16
CA ILE A 43 -19.08 8.94 15.60
C ILE A 43 -20.29 9.54 16.36
N LYS A 44 -20.79 10.72 15.98
CA LYS A 44 -22.01 11.29 16.61
C LYS A 44 -23.25 10.45 16.33
N PHE A 45 -23.38 9.88 15.12
CA PHE A 45 -24.52 9.01 14.79
C PHE A 45 -24.53 7.70 15.58
N THR A 46 -23.40 7.22 16.11
CA THR A 46 -23.38 6.06 17.02
C THR A 46 -24.15 6.30 18.31
N LEU A 47 -24.41 7.56 18.68
CA LEU A 47 -25.09 7.95 19.92
C LEU A 47 -26.59 8.22 19.73
N VAL A 48 -27.14 8.14 18.52
CA VAL A 48 -28.53 8.52 18.21
C VAL A 48 -29.53 7.41 18.54
N SER A 49 -29.26 6.18 18.08
CA SER A 49 -30.11 5.01 18.33
C SER A 49 -29.31 3.72 18.13
N ARG A 50 -29.87 2.58 18.57
CA ARG A 50 -29.24 1.27 18.36
C ARG A 50 -29.10 0.92 16.86
N SER A 51 -30.11 1.21 16.07
CA SER A 51 -30.09 0.98 14.61
C SER A 51 -29.01 1.82 13.92
N THR A 52 -28.91 3.12 14.24
CA THR A 52 -27.85 3.98 13.69
C THR A 52 -26.47 3.58 14.21
N TYR A 53 -26.36 3.10 15.46
CA TYR A 53 -25.11 2.59 16.01
C TYR A 53 -24.58 1.41 15.20
N ASP A 54 -25.40 0.36 15.00
CA ASP A 54 -24.98 -0.85 14.30
C ASP A 54 -24.59 -0.56 12.83
N PHE A 55 -25.30 0.33 12.18
CA PHE A 55 -25.01 0.75 10.82
C PHE A 55 -23.72 1.56 10.73
N THR A 56 -23.58 2.56 11.58
CA THR A 56 -22.46 3.51 11.56
C THR A 56 -21.16 2.83 11.96
N ILE A 57 -21.18 1.90 12.92
CA ILE A 57 -19.99 1.14 13.31
C ILE A 57 -19.43 0.31 12.14
N ARG A 58 -20.30 -0.27 11.33
CA ARG A 58 -19.88 -0.98 10.12
C ARG A 58 -19.16 -0.04 9.14
N LEU A 59 -19.72 1.16 8.93
CA LEU A 59 -19.11 2.17 8.06
C LEU A 59 -17.77 2.65 8.63
N LEU A 60 -17.68 2.91 9.94
CA LEU A 60 -16.43 3.30 10.59
C LEU A 60 -15.35 2.22 10.41
N ARG A 61 -15.69 0.94 10.55
CA ARG A 61 -14.74 -0.16 10.36
C ARG A 61 -14.38 -0.38 8.88
N LYS A 62 -15.29 -0.12 7.96
CA LYS A 62 -15.03 -0.25 6.52
C LYS A 62 -14.20 0.93 5.97
N ARG A 63 -14.45 2.16 6.45
CA ARG A 63 -13.99 3.40 5.82
C ARG A 63 -13.05 4.26 6.69
N CYS A 64 -12.96 4.02 7.97
CA CYS A 64 -12.24 4.91 8.90
C CYS A 64 -11.16 4.18 9.73
N MET A 65 -10.65 3.05 9.23
CA MET A 65 -9.58 2.32 9.90
C MET A 65 -8.24 2.99 9.62
N HIS A 66 -7.98 4.07 10.34
CA HIS A 66 -6.78 4.89 10.25
C HIS A 66 -6.08 4.90 11.62
N VAL A 67 -5.03 4.07 11.75
CA VAL A 67 -4.25 3.86 12.98
C VAL A 67 -2.90 4.57 12.81
N ASP A 68 -2.79 5.80 13.31
CA ASP A 68 -1.64 6.68 13.13
C ASP A 68 -0.77 6.84 14.37
N SER A 69 -0.98 6.03 15.39
CA SER A 69 -0.17 6.08 16.63
C SER A 69 -0.28 4.79 17.41
N THR A 70 0.77 4.50 18.20
CA THR A 70 0.82 3.41 19.17
C THR A 70 -0.38 3.43 20.12
N LYS A 71 -0.77 4.62 20.59
CA LYS A 71 -1.95 4.79 21.47
C LYS A 71 -3.25 4.32 20.79
N ARG A 72 -3.48 4.68 19.52
CA ARG A 72 -4.68 4.21 18.79
C ARG A 72 -4.65 2.72 18.54
N LEU A 73 -3.47 2.18 18.22
CA LEU A 73 -3.30 0.74 18.05
C LEU A 73 -3.63 -0.02 19.34
N SER A 74 -3.07 0.41 20.48
CA SER A 74 -3.34 -0.23 21.77
C SER A 74 -4.82 -0.17 22.17
N LEU A 75 -5.47 0.99 21.99
CA LEU A 75 -6.91 1.14 22.28
C LEU A 75 -7.78 0.25 21.38
N LEU A 76 -7.41 0.14 20.10
CA LEU A 76 -8.10 -0.76 19.17
C LEU A 76 -7.99 -2.22 19.64
N LEU A 77 -6.80 -2.70 19.97
CA LEU A 77 -6.57 -4.05 20.46
C LEU A 77 -7.25 -4.31 21.81
N LEU A 78 -7.18 -3.38 22.75
CA LEU A 78 -7.89 -3.49 24.02
C LEU A 78 -9.40 -3.63 23.82
N SER A 79 -9.96 -2.95 22.82
CA SER A 79 -11.39 -3.09 22.49
C SER A 79 -11.77 -4.49 22.00
N ILE A 80 -10.79 -5.26 21.49
CA ILE A 80 -10.98 -6.63 20.99
C ILE A 80 -10.79 -7.66 22.07
N LEU A 81 -9.72 -7.46 22.89
CA LEU A 81 -9.31 -8.43 23.91
C LEU A 81 -10.17 -8.37 25.15
N SER A 82 -11.01 -7.33 25.32
CA SER A 82 -11.89 -7.20 26.48
C SER A 82 -12.93 -8.31 26.51
N PRO A 83 -12.99 -9.13 27.58
CA PRO A 83 -13.92 -10.26 27.69
C PRO A 83 -15.39 -9.86 27.57
N SER A 84 -15.72 -8.67 28.03
CA SER A 84 -17.08 -8.08 27.94
C SER A 84 -17.51 -7.80 26.49
N LEU A 85 -16.56 -7.68 25.56
CA LEU A 85 -16.84 -7.44 24.16
C LEU A 85 -16.96 -8.71 23.32
N LYS A 86 -16.56 -9.89 23.86
CA LYS A 86 -16.72 -11.18 23.16
C LYS A 86 -18.17 -11.59 22.94
N SER A 87 -19.10 -11.02 23.70
CA SER A 87 -20.55 -11.20 23.53
C SER A 87 -21.20 -10.21 22.56
N LEU A 88 -20.39 -9.32 21.95
CA LEU A 88 -20.91 -8.31 21.02
C LEU A 88 -21.32 -8.95 19.67
N PRO A 89 -22.32 -8.36 19.00
CA PRO A 89 -22.75 -8.85 17.69
C PRO A 89 -21.59 -8.91 16.69
N PRO A 90 -21.64 -9.81 15.69
CA PRO A 90 -20.60 -9.93 14.64
C PRO A 90 -20.31 -8.60 13.91
N THR A 91 -21.23 -7.66 13.91
CA THR A 91 -21.07 -6.31 13.37
C THR A 91 -19.99 -5.48 14.07
N LEU A 92 -19.62 -5.85 15.29
CA LEU A 92 -18.54 -5.21 16.06
C LEU A 92 -17.20 -5.96 15.92
N SER A 93 -17.19 -7.09 15.24
CA SER A 93 -15.98 -7.84 14.95
C SER A 93 -15.04 -7.06 14.02
N LEU A 94 -13.74 -7.18 14.21
CA LEU A 94 -12.74 -6.66 13.27
C LEU A 94 -12.78 -7.38 11.90
N LYS A 95 -13.47 -8.51 11.83
CA LYS A 95 -13.66 -9.28 10.59
C LYS A 95 -14.43 -8.54 9.48
N CYS A 96 -14.86 -7.30 9.70
CA CYS A 96 -15.41 -6.42 8.66
C CYS A 96 -14.40 -5.39 8.12
N ILE A 97 -13.17 -5.37 8.66
CA ILE A 97 -12.11 -4.46 8.20
C ILE A 97 -11.54 -5.02 6.90
N THR A 98 -11.77 -4.31 5.82
CA THR A 98 -11.24 -4.65 4.48
C THR A 98 -10.12 -3.73 4.04
N SER A 99 -9.99 -2.55 4.66
CA SER A 99 -8.99 -1.54 4.33
C SER A 99 -8.42 -0.95 5.63
N LEU A 100 -7.09 -0.82 5.69
CA LEU A 100 -6.38 -0.35 6.88
C LEU A 100 -5.23 0.58 6.48
N TYR A 101 -5.15 1.75 7.13
CA TYR A 101 -3.93 2.55 7.19
C TYR A 101 -3.28 2.37 8.55
N ILE A 102 -1.97 2.07 8.58
CA ILE A 102 -1.24 1.82 9.81
C ILE A 102 0.10 2.56 9.84
N SER A 103 0.30 3.41 10.87
CA SER A 103 1.51 4.21 11.13
C SER A 103 1.74 4.31 12.64
N PRO A 104 1.96 3.20 13.35
CA PRO A 104 2.00 3.20 14.81
C PRO A 104 3.37 3.58 15.36
N PHE A 105 4.44 3.39 14.56
CA PHE A 105 5.80 3.70 14.96
C PHE A 105 6.08 5.21 14.82
N GLY A 106 6.95 5.72 15.68
CA GLY A 106 7.45 7.08 15.58
C GLY A 106 8.54 7.22 14.51
N LYS A 107 9.74 7.66 14.93
CA LYS A 107 10.90 7.83 14.05
C LYS A 107 11.72 6.56 13.87
N SER A 108 11.56 5.55 14.73
CA SER A 108 12.31 4.30 14.70
C SER A 108 11.35 3.11 14.70
N LEU A 109 11.74 2.04 13.99
CA LEU A 109 11.07 0.75 14.01
C LEU A 109 11.40 -0.08 15.27
N ASP A 110 12.43 0.29 16.01
CA ASP A 110 12.95 -0.45 17.16
C ASP A 110 12.04 -0.32 18.40
N ASP A 111 10.84 -0.89 18.30
CA ASP A 111 9.80 -0.93 19.35
C ASP A 111 9.07 -2.28 19.30
N LYS A 112 9.60 -3.26 20.06
CA LYS A 112 9.04 -4.62 20.12
C LYS A 112 7.58 -4.67 20.58
N PRO A 113 7.15 -3.94 21.64
CA PRO A 113 5.74 -3.91 22.03
C PRO A 113 4.83 -3.46 20.90
N THR A 114 5.19 -2.39 20.19
CA THR A 114 4.39 -1.90 19.05
C THR A 114 4.37 -2.92 17.91
N ALA A 115 5.50 -3.58 17.60
CA ALA A 115 5.56 -4.64 16.60
C ALA A 115 4.64 -5.84 16.95
N MET A 116 4.63 -6.26 18.21
CA MET A 116 3.71 -7.31 18.68
C MET A 116 2.24 -6.90 18.51
N TRP A 117 1.89 -5.65 18.80
CA TRP A 117 0.54 -5.16 18.60
C TRP A 117 0.13 -5.09 17.13
N VAL A 118 1.05 -4.71 16.25
CA VAL A 118 0.82 -4.75 14.79
C VAL A 118 0.56 -6.19 14.36
N ARG A 119 1.39 -7.14 14.79
CA ARG A 119 1.22 -8.56 14.52
C ARG A 119 -0.14 -9.08 14.98
N GLU A 120 -0.55 -8.79 16.23
CA GLU A 120 -1.87 -9.19 16.74
C GLU A 120 -3.01 -8.59 15.92
N LEU A 121 -2.93 -7.30 15.55
CA LEU A 121 -3.93 -6.69 14.68
C LEU A 121 -4.02 -7.42 13.33
N PHE A 122 -2.88 -7.76 12.72
CA PHE A 122 -2.84 -8.48 11.44
C PHE A 122 -3.44 -9.89 11.58
N CYS A 123 -3.20 -10.59 12.69
CA CYS A 123 -3.86 -11.85 12.98
C CYS A 123 -5.39 -11.74 13.03
N GLU A 124 -5.92 -10.67 13.63
CA GLU A 124 -7.36 -10.46 13.75
C GLU A 124 -8.05 -10.08 12.43
N VAL A 125 -7.33 -9.45 11.49
CA VAL A 125 -7.90 -8.98 10.22
C VAL A 125 -7.48 -9.83 9.00
N CYS A 126 -6.66 -10.85 9.18
CA CYS A 126 -6.03 -11.62 8.09
C CYS A 126 -7.04 -12.24 7.10
N ASP A 127 -8.22 -12.62 7.56
CA ASP A 127 -9.25 -13.24 6.73
C ASP A 127 -10.04 -12.24 5.86
N THR A 128 -9.95 -10.94 6.16
CA THR A 128 -10.81 -9.93 5.54
C THR A 128 -10.08 -8.74 4.94
N LEU A 129 -8.83 -8.50 5.37
CA LEU A 129 -8.05 -7.37 4.90
C LEU A 129 -7.64 -7.55 3.44
N LYS A 130 -8.09 -6.62 2.59
CA LYS A 130 -7.79 -6.60 1.15
C LYS A 130 -6.82 -5.50 0.78
N ARG A 131 -6.85 -4.39 1.52
CA ARG A 131 -6.07 -3.21 1.24
C ARG A 131 -5.33 -2.74 2.48
N LEU A 132 -4.01 -2.61 2.37
CA LEU A 132 -3.15 -2.19 3.45
C LEU A 132 -2.26 -1.02 3.00
N ILE A 133 -2.30 0.07 3.75
CA ILE A 133 -1.38 1.20 3.61
C ILE A 133 -0.49 1.24 4.84
N VAL A 134 0.82 1.09 4.65
CA VAL A 134 1.83 1.04 5.70
C VAL A 134 2.70 2.28 5.64
N ASP A 135 2.77 2.99 6.75
CA ASP A 135 3.63 4.16 6.94
C ASP A 135 4.56 3.88 8.13
N MET A 136 5.56 3.03 7.88
CA MET A 136 6.51 2.58 8.90
C MET A 136 7.95 2.85 8.46
N PRO A 137 8.85 3.24 9.38
CA PRO A 137 10.23 3.58 9.06
C PRO A 137 11.12 2.32 8.96
N PHE A 138 10.88 1.47 7.94
CA PHE A 138 11.60 0.21 7.77
C PHE A 138 13.11 0.37 7.61
N GLY A 139 13.57 1.49 7.03
CA GLY A 139 14.97 1.81 6.84
C GLY A 139 15.73 2.13 8.13
N THR A 140 15.03 2.38 9.24
CA THR A 140 15.66 2.77 10.52
C THR A 140 16.18 1.59 11.36
N LEU A 141 15.85 0.36 10.97
CA LEU A 141 16.28 -0.85 11.67
C LEU A 141 16.92 -1.81 10.68
N SER A 142 18.24 -1.96 10.75
CA SER A 142 18.97 -2.98 10.00
C SER A 142 18.66 -4.38 10.53
N GLY A 143 18.66 -5.40 9.65
CA GLY A 143 18.52 -6.78 10.08
C GLY A 143 19.64 -7.27 10.99
N TYR A 144 20.82 -6.63 10.94
CA TYR A 144 21.97 -6.93 11.80
C TYR A 144 21.86 -6.31 13.19
N ASP A 145 21.08 -5.22 13.32
CA ASP A 145 20.93 -4.47 14.58
C ASP A 145 19.59 -4.76 15.28
N ASP A 146 18.81 -5.70 14.77
CA ASP A 146 17.49 -6.06 15.31
C ASP A 146 17.61 -7.01 16.54
N HIS A 147 18.11 -6.46 17.64
CA HIS A 147 18.31 -7.19 18.89
C HIS A 147 16.99 -7.58 19.58
N LEU A 148 15.89 -6.92 19.22
CA LEU A 148 14.57 -7.15 19.79
C LEU A 148 13.70 -8.07 18.93
N ASP A 149 14.20 -8.58 17.81
CA ASP A 149 13.41 -9.37 16.83
C ASP A 149 12.14 -8.65 16.36
N VAL A 150 12.21 -7.36 16.10
CA VAL A 150 11.09 -6.55 15.60
C VAL A 150 10.72 -6.96 14.18
N ARG A 151 11.72 -7.10 13.29
CA ARG A 151 11.51 -7.51 11.90
C ARG A 151 10.87 -8.90 11.78
N PRO A 152 11.38 -9.96 12.45
CA PRO A 152 10.73 -11.27 12.47
C PRO A 152 9.28 -11.21 12.98
N THR A 153 9.03 -10.38 14.02
CA THR A 153 7.68 -10.22 14.58
C THR A 153 6.72 -9.59 13.57
N LEU A 154 7.15 -8.53 12.87
CA LEU A 154 6.34 -7.92 11.82
C LEU A 154 6.13 -8.88 10.64
N THR A 155 7.19 -9.59 10.22
CA THR A 155 7.13 -10.59 9.14
C THR A 155 6.10 -11.66 9.45
N ASP A 156 6.04 -12.19 10.69
CA ASP A 156 4.99 -13.16 11.09
C ASP A 156 3.57 -12.58 10.94
N GLY A 157 3.38 -11.30 11.22
CA GLY A 157 2.10 -10.63 10.99
C GLY A 157 1.76 -10.50 9.50
N PHE A 158 2.71 -10.03 8.69
CA PHE A 158 2.52 -9.84 7.25
C PHE A 158 2.23 -11.17 6.52
N GLN A 159 2.89 -12.27 6.90
CA GLN A 159 2.65 -13.61 6.30
C GLN A 159 1.19 -14.03 6.33
N ARG A 160 0.44 -13.59 7.35
CA ARG A 160 -0.94 -14.02 7.57
C ARG A 160 -1.95 -13.35 6.64
N LEU A 161 -1.57 -12.27 5.95
CA LEU A 161 -2.46 -11.43 5.15
C LEU A 161 -2.78 -12.04 3.77
N SER A 162 -3.16 -13.32 3.72
CA SER A 162 -3.39 -14.08 2.48
C SER A 162 -4.52 -13.54 1.58
N LYS A 163 -5.34 -12.61 2.07
CA LYS A 163 -6.43 -11.99 1.30
C LYS A 163 -6.05 -10.63 0.72
N LEU A 164 -4.79 -10.21 0.91
CA LEU A 164 -4.32 -8.90 0.47
C LEU A 164 -4.38 -8.79 -1.06
N GLU A 165 -5.03 -7.74 -1.55
CA GLU A 165 -5.17 -7.40 -2.97
C GLU A 165 -4.34 -6.14 -3.32
N GLU A 166 -4.17 -5.23 -2.35
CA GLU A 166 -3.43 -3.97 -2.51
C GLU A 166 -2.52 -3.69 -1.32
N LEU A 167 -1.26 -3.38 -1.59
CA LEU A 167 -0.28 -2.96 -0.58
C LEU A 167 0.36 -1.63 -0.99
N VAL A 168 0.41 -0.68 -0.06
CA VAL A 168 1.10 0.60 -0.22
C VAL A 168 2.09 0.79 0.91
N CYS A 169 3.37 0.92 0.59
CA CYS A 169 4.44 1.24 1.53
C CYS A 169 4.95 2.67 1.26
N LEU A 170 4.86 3.55 2.28
CA LEU A 170 4.98 5.00 2.07
C LEU A 170 6.38 5.56 2.28
N ARG A 171 7.18 5.06 3.22
CA ARG A 171 8.46 5.69 3.57
C ARG A 171 9.66 4.97 3.02
N ASP A 172 9.68 3.66 3.20
CA ASP A 172 10.83 2.83 2.89
C ASP A 172 10.37 1.52 2.26
N TYR A 173 11.28 0.90 1.53
CA TYR A 173 11.10 -0.47 1.04
C TYR A 173 10.99 -1.43 2.23
N PRO A 174 9.93 -2.23 2.34
CA PRO A 174 9.65 -2.99 3.57
C PRO A 174 10.56 -4.21 3.77
N ALA A 175 11.34 -4.65 2.76
CA ALA A 175 12.24 -5.81 2.82
C ALA A 175 11.60 -7.01 3.56
N LEU A 176 10.45 -7.48 3.06
CA LEU A 176 9.64 -8.52 3.71
C LEU A 176 10.14 -9.96 3.44
N THR A 177 11.30 -10.10 2.82
CA THR A 177 12.01 -11.37 2.74
C THR A 177 12.91 -11.50 3.95
N PHE A 178 12.63 -12.47 4.79
CA PHE A 178 13.41 -12.77 6.00
C PHE A 178 14.20 -14.07 5.80
N MET A 179 15.51 -13.97 5.97
CA MET A 179 16.42 -15.12 5.90
C MET A 179 16.94 -15.45 7.30
N SER A 180 16.66 -16.64 7.78
CA SER A 180 17.26 -17.24 8.98
C SER A 180 18.27 -18.31 8.54
N ARG A 181 19.07 -18.80 9.49
CA ARG A 181 19.98 -19.93 9.23
C ARG A 181 19.25 -21.23 8.83
N THR A 182 17.97 -21.37 9.23
CA THR A 182 17.18 -22.59 9.09
C THR A 182 16.04 -22.48 8.09
N PHE A 183 15.58 -21.26 7.76
CA PHE A 183 14.48 -21.06 6.84
C PHE A 183 14.54 -19.66 6.21
N THR A 184 13.97 -19.56 5.03
CA THR A 184 13.72 -18.28 4.35
C THR A 184 12.22 -18.09 4.24
N VAL A 185 11.74 -16.91 4.63
CA VAL A 185 10.36 -16.50 4.43
C VAL A 185 10.34 -15.34 3.45
N ASN A 186 9.59 -15.52 2.39
CA ASN A 186 9.31 -14.48 1.41
C ASN A 186 7.81 -14.16 1.47
N CYS A 187 7.44 -13.04 2.08
CA CYS A 187 6.03 -12.64 2.21
C CYS A 187 5.37 -12.37 0.86
N TRP A 188 6.13 -11.92 -0.14
CA TRP A 188 5.59 -11.60 -1.45
C TRP A 188 4.95 -12.82 -2.14
N SER A 189 5.53 -14.02 -1.96
CA SER A 189 4.98 -15.26 -2.49
C SER A 189 3.75 -15.78 -1.73
N LEU A 190 3.48 -15.26 -0.52
CA LEU A 190 2.38 -15.69 0.34
C LEU A 190 1.07 -14.92 0.11
N TRP A 191 1.09 -13.92 -0.79
CA TRP A 191 -0.08 -13.11 -1.12
C TRP A 191 -0.60 -13.40 -2.53
N PRO A 192 -1.30 -14.53 -2.74
CA PRO A 192 -1.69 -14.99 -4.07
C PRO A 192 -2.70 -14.07 -4.77
N LYS A 193 -3.31 -13.13 -4.04
CA LYS A 193 -4.31 -12.18 -4.56
C LYS A 193 -3.77 -10.76 -4.73
N LEU A 194 -2.49 -10.54 -4.44
CA LEU A 194 -1.89 -9.21 -4.52
C LEU A 194 -1.79 -8.76 -5.98
N ARG A 195 -2.59 -7.76 -6.34
CA ARG A 195 -2.68 -7.24 -7.72
C ARG A 195 -1.98 -5.90 -7.89
N ARG A 196 -1.88 -5.11 -6.82
CA ARG A 196 -1.35 -3.75 -6.90
C ARG A 196 -0.44 -3.46 -5.73
N VAL A 197 0.73 -2.90 -6.02
CA VAL A 197 1.74 -2.57 -5.01
C VAL A 197 2.27 -1.17 -5.24
N VAL A 198 2.45 -0.40 -4.17
CA VAL A 198 3.24 0.84 -4.16
C VAL A 198 4.42 0.65 -3.25
N LEU A 199 5.62 0.91 -3.74
CA LEU A 199 6.86 0.79 -2.99
C LEU A 199 7.65 2.09 -3.07
N PHE A 200 8.07 2.58 -1.92
CA PHE A 200 8.92 3.75 -1.80
C PHE A 200 10.39 3.32 -1.68
N ARG A 201 11.29 3.97 -2.45
CA ARG A 201 12.74 3.69 -2.46
C ARG A 201 13.07 2.21 -2.72
N ALA A 202 12.32 1.57 -3.62
CA ALA A 202 12.58 0.19 -4.00
C ALA A 202 13.96 0.06 -4.68
N PRO A 203 14.76 -0.96 -4.32
CA PRO A 203 16.10 -1.19 -4.89
C PRO A 203 15.97 -1.89 -6.25
N ILE A 204 15.58 -1.17 -7.30
CA ILE A 204 15.31 -1.74 -8.63
C ILE A 204 16.56 -2.24 -9.36
N GLY A 205 17.77 -1.84 -8.94
CA GLY A 205 19.02 -2.44 -9.40
C GLY A 205 19.31 -3.82 -8.79
N SER A 206 18.45 -4.31 -7.88
CA SER A 206 18.64 -5.60 -7.22
C SER A 206 17.88 -6.74 -7.92
N HIS A 207 18.56 -7.80 -8.30
CA HIS A 207 17.92 -9.03 -8.80
C HIS A 207 16.93 -9.65 -7.81
N CYS A 208 17.17 -9.50 -6.50
CA CYS A 208 16.21 -9.98 -5.47
C CYS A 208 14.88 -9.26 -5.56
N PHE A 209 14.87 -7.95 -5.85
CA PHE A 209 13.67 -7.18 -6.03
C PHE A 209 12.83 -7.69 -7.21
N TRP A 210 13.46 -7.94 -8.35
CA TRP A 210 12.75 -8.46 -9.53
C TRP A 210 12.32 -9.92 -9.37
N TYR A 211 13.12 -10.72 -8.67
CA TYR A 211 12.70 -12.07 -8.28
C TYR A 211 11.43 -12.02 -7.39
N ASP A 212 11.41 -11.19 -6.35
CA ASP A 212 10.23 -11.01 -5.51
C ASP A 212 9.04 -10.50 -6.32
N THR A 213 9.25 -9.52 -7.21
CA THR A 213 8.22 -9.00 -8.11
C THR A 213 7.66 -10.09 -9.02
N ALA A 214 8.52 -10.91 -9.61
CA ALA A 214 8.12 -12.02 -10.50
C ALA A 214 7.33 -13.11 -9.75
N ASN A 215 7.62 -13.34 -8.46
CA ASN A 215 6.89 -14.30 -7.63
C ASN A 215 5.48 -13.84 -7.21
N MET A 216 5.15 -12.56 -7.33
CA MET A 216 3.79 -12.07 -7.06
C MET A 216 2.84 -12.41 -8.22
N ALA A 217 2.38 -13.67 -8.31
CA ALA A 217 1.71 -14.25 -9.48
C ALA A 217 0.49 -13.45 -10.00
N SER A 218 -0.21 -12.71 -9.15
CA SER A 218 -1.40 -11.92 -9.50
C SER A 218 -1.11 -10.42 -9.70
N LEU A 219 0.16 -9.98 -9.62
CA LEU A 219 0.52 -8.57 -9.71
C LEU A 219 0.26 -8.03 -11.11
N GLU A 220 -0.52 -6.96 -11.20
CA GLU A 220 -0.92 -6.26 -12.43
C GLU A 220 -0.28 -4.87 -12.53
N GLN A 221 -0.09 -4.21 -11.39
CA GLN A 221 0.45 -2.85 -11.34
C GLN A 221 1.39 -2.66 -10.14
N ILE A 222 2.53 -2.05 -10.41
CA ILE A 222 3.47 -1.59 -9.41
C ILE A 222 3.76 -0.09 -9.60
N VAL A 223 3.65 0.68 -8.52
CA VAL A 223 4.06 2.09 -8.48
C VAL A 223 5.36 2.16 -7.67
N LEU A 224 6.41 2.63 -8.27
CA LEU A 224 7.72 2.80 -7.68
C LEU A 224 7.94 4.29 -7.41
N ALA A 225 7.75 4.70 -6.16
CA ALA A 225 7.97 6.08 -5.75
C ALA A 225 9.43 6.26 -5.32
N ARG A 226 10.14 7.18 -5.97
CA ARG A 226 11.58 7.44 -5.77
C ARG A 226 12.42 6.15 -5.78
N PRO A 227 12.34 5.30 -6.83
CA PRO A 227 13.12 4.07 -6.86
C PRO A 227 14.63 4.37 -6.80
N LEU A 228 15.38 3.49 -6.15
CA LEU A 228 16.84 3.55 -6.13
C LEU A 228 17.40 2.98 -7.44
N ASP A 229 18.57 3.46 -7.84
CA ASP A 229 19.35 2.94 -8.98
C ASP A 229 18.67 3.05 -10.36
N LEU A 230 17.65 3.92 -10.52
CA LEU A 230 16.87 4.04 -11.76
C LEU A 230 17.75 4.37 -12.97
N GLY A 231 18.80 5.20 -12.80
CA GLY A 231 19.71 5.58 -13.89
C GLY A 231 20.62 4.45 -14.40
N THR A 232 20.73 3.35 -13.66
CA THR A 232 21.61 2.21 -13.99
C THR A 232 20.85 0.91 -14.23
N ALA A 233 19.64 0.76 -13.67
CA ALA A 233 18.83 -0.45 -13.81
C ALA A 233 18.07 -0.48 -15.14
N ASN A 234 18.07 -1.62 -15.79
CA ASN A 234 17.24 -1.87 -16.98
C ASN A 234 16.04 -2.74 -16.59
N ILE A 235 14.89 -2.09 -16.37
CA ILE A 235 13.68 -2.72 -15.82
C ILE A 235 13.24 -3.97 -16.60
N LYS A 236 13.27 -3.92 -17.94
CA LYS A 236 12.83 -5.03 -18.78
C LYS A 236 13.84 -6.17 -18.81
N ASP A 237 15.13 -5.84 -18.88
CA ASP A 237 16.21 -6.82 -18.82
C ASP A 237 16.24 -7.54 -17.47
N ASP A 238 16.27 -6.79 -16.38
CA ASP A 238 16.32 -7.34 -15.02
C ASP A 238 15.12 -8.27 -14.73
N TYR A 239 13.91 -7.88 -15.15
CA TYR A 239 12.72 -8.71 -14.97
C TYR A 239 12.76 -9.96 -15.86
N ASN A 240 13.09 -9.81 -17.15
CA ASN A 240 13.17 -10.94 -18.08
C ASN A 240 14.24 -11.94 -17.67
N HIS A 241 15.39 -11.46 -17.22
CA HIS A 241 16.45 -12.30 -16.68
C HIS A 241 15.94 -13.20 -15.53
N MET A 242 15.03 -12.70 -14.66
CA MET A 242 14.44 -13.56 -13.62
C MET A 242 13.53 -14.63 -14.22
N LEU A 243 12.73 -14.28 -15.22
CA LEU A 243 11.85 -15.26 -15.89
C LEU A 243 12.64 -16.37 -16.57
N GLU A 244 13.76 -16.04 -17.22
CA GLU A 244 14.64 -17.03 -17.87
C GLU A 244 15.37 -17.92 -16.86
N LYS A 245 15.75 -17.37 -15.73
CA LYS A 245 16.53 -18.08 -14.70
C LYS A 245 15.71 -19.07 -13.88
N PHE A 246 14.40 -18.84 -13.75
CA PHE A 246 13.54 -19.60 -12.85
C PHE A 246 12.29 -20.13 -13.57
N ASP A 247 12.28 -21.40 -13.95
CA ASP A 247 11.20 -22.07 -14.71
C ASP A 247 9.81 -22.01 -14.08
N HIS A 248 9.72 -21.76 -12.77
CA HIS A 248 8.44 -21.67 -12.06
C HIS A 248 7.77 -20.29 -12.20
N LEU A 249 8.49 -19.29 -12.68
CA LEU A 249 7.94 -17.94 -12.89
C LEU A 249 7.20 -17.88 -14.23
N VAL A 250 6.05 -17.22 -14.22
CA VAL A 250 5.19 -17.12 -15.42
C VAL A 250 5.16 -15.69 -15.92
N PRO A 251 5.49 -15.46 -17.20
CA PRO A 251 5.37 -14.16 -17.84
C PRO A 251 3.93 -13.61 -17.73
N ARG A 252 3.80 -12.32 -17.46
CA ARG A 252 2.49 -11.66 -17.37
C ARG A 252 2.59 -10.18 -17.70
N LYS A 253 1.45 -9.58 -18.05
CA LYS A 253 1.37 -8.14 -18.23
C LYS A 253 1.51 -7.42 -16.89
N LEU A 254 2.47 -6.49 -16.83
CA LEU A 254 2.78 -5.69 -15.64
C LEU A 254 2.89 -4.21 -16.03
N LYS A 255 2.09 -3.37 -15.40
CA LYS A 255 2.24 -1.91 -15.49
C LYS A 255 3.18 -1.43 -14.39
N VAL A 256 4.28 -0.77 -14.75
CA VAL A 256 5.25 -0.15 -13.85
C VAL A 256 5.13 1.37 -13.98
N VAL A 257 4.76 2.05 -12.90
CA VAL A 257 4.68 3.51 -12.84
C VAL A 257 5.83 4.02 -11.97
N LEU A 258 6.72 4.79 -12.58
CA LEU A 258 7.85 5.44 -11.91
C LEU A 258 7.39 6.83 -11.46
N ALA A 259 7.26 7.04 -10.17
CA ALA A 259 6.77 8.31 -9.61
C ALA A 259 7.86 9.06 -8.85
N ASP A 260 8.18 10.27 -9.28
CA ASP A 260 9.09 11.17 -8.58
C ASP A 260 8.76 12.63 -8.94
N VAL A 261 9.44 13.57 -8.29
CA VAL A 261 9.40 14.98 -8.70
C VAL A 261 10.12 15.14 -10.04
N GLU A 262 9.63 16.03 -10.87
CA GLU A 262 10.10 16.16 -12.26
C GLU A 262 11.61 16.41 -12.38
N SER A 263 12.16 17.21 -11.45
CA SER A 263 13.59 17.54 -11.43
C SER A 263 14.52 16.37 -11.06
N ASP A 264 13.98 15.35 -10.36
CA ASP A 264 14.78 14.29 -9.74
C ASP A 264 14.67 12.94 -10.45
N LEU A 265 13.74 12.83 -11.42
CA LEU A 265 13.53 11.55 -12.10
C LEU A 265 14.65 11.29 -13.12
N PRO A 266 15.57 10.35 -12.86
CA PRO A 266 16.66 10.03 -13.78
C PRO A 266 16.15 9.50 -15.12
N GLU A 267 16.99 9.51 -16.12
CA GLU A 267 16.70 8.88 -17.40
C GLU A 267 16.63 7.35 -17.22
N VAL A 268 15.56 6.75 -17.73
CA VAL A 268 15.36 5.28 -17.66
C VAL A 268 16.23 4.61 -18.72
N GLN A 269 16.95 3.57 -18.32
CA GLN A 269 17.71 2.75 -19.28
C GLN A 269 16.75 1.93 -20.15
N THR A 270 16.75 2.22 -21.44
CA THR A 270 15.84 1.59 -22.41
C THR A 270 16.55 0.74 -23.46
N ALA A 271 17.86 0.50 -23.27
CA ALA A 271 18.66 -0.28 -24.20
C ALA A 271 18.07 -1.70 -24.41
N ASN A 272 17.93 -2.10 -25.65
CA ASN A 272 17.47 -3.44 -26.07
C ASN A 272 16.06 -3.85 -25.55
N TRP A 273 15.22 -2.92 -25.17
CA TRP A 273 13.86 -3.23 -24.66
C TRP A 273 13.03 -4.08 -25.63
N ALA A 274 13.14 -3.85 -26.94
CA ALA A 274 12.45 -4.65 -27.96
C ALA A 274 12.96 -6.10 -28.04
N GLU A 275 14.18 -6.36 -27.58
CA GLU A 275 14.78 -7.69 -27.54
C GLU A 275 14.40 -8.44 -26.26
N TYR A 276 14.46 -7.74 -25.10
CA TYR A 276 14.15 -8.33 -23.80
C TYR A 276 12.65 -8.53 -23.59
N ASP A 277 11.79 -7.69 -24.17
CA ASP A 277 10.34 -7.76 -23.99
C ASP A 277 9.62 -7.60 -25.34
N PRO A 278 9.77 -8.58 -26.26
CA PRO A 278 9.18 -8.52 -27.61
C PRO A 278 7.64 -8.61 -27.58
N GLU A 279 7.06 -9.14 -26.52
CA GLU A 279 5.60 -9.27 -26.33
C GLU A 279 4.99 -8.06 -25.63
N GLU A 280 5.79 -7.04 -25.29
CA GLU A 280 5.38 -5.84 -24.57
C GLU A 280 4.59 -6.15 -23.28
N LEU A 281 5.11 -7.12 -22.52
CA LEU A 281 4.50 -7.53 -21.24
C LEU A 281 4.64 -6.46 -20.16
N ILE A 282 5.74 -5.68 -20.20
CA ILE A 282 6.03 -4.64 -19.22
C ILE A 282 5.78 -3.26 -19.84
N ALA A 283 4.73 -2.60 -19.39
CA ALA A 283 4.46 -1.20 -19.68
C ALA A 283 5.11 -0.31 -18.61
N VAL A 284 6.04 0.56 -18.99
CA VAL A 284 6.70 1.50 -18.09
C VAL A 284 6.22 2.91 -18.37
N GLU A 285 5.77 3.61 -17.33
CA GLU A 285 5.31 5.00 -17.40
C GLU A 285 6.04 5.86 -16.38
N LYS A 286 6.33 7.13 -16.71
CA LYS A 286 6.82 8.14 -15.78
C LYS A 286 5.67 9.02 -15.30
N TYR A 287 5.47 9.11 -14.01
CA TYR A 287 4.50 9.99 -13.37
C TYR A 287 5.22 11.09 -12.60
N HIS A 288 5.04 12.34 -13.05
CA HIS A 288 5.67 13.50 -12.43
C HIS A 288 4.82 14.05 -11.30
N ILE A 289 5.37 14.03 -10.10
CA ILE A 289 4.75 14.62 -8.92
C ILE A 289 5.00 16.14 -8.97
N PRO A 290 3.93 16.96 -8.96
CA PRO A 290 4.09 18.40 -9.06
C PRO A 290 4.72 18.98 -7.79
N THR A 291 5.67 19.89 -7.99
CA THR A 291 6.27 20.71 -6.92
C THR A 291 5.45 21.97 -6.67
N SER A 292 5.62 22.61 -5.52
CA SER A 292 5.08 23.95 -5.28
C SER A 292 5.78 24.98 -6.18
N PHE A 293 5.18 26.15 -6.29
CA PHE A 293 5.76 27.25 -7.08
C PHE A 293 7.17 27.65 -6.61
N TYR A 294 7.46 27.50 -5.34
CA TYR A 294 8.76 27.88 -4.77
C TYR A 294 9.80 26.76 -4.85
N GLY A 295 9.36 25.49 -4.95
CA GLY A 295 10.24 24.33 -5.12
C GLY A 295 11.19 24.05 -3.93
N ASP A 296 10.81 24.50 -2.73
CA ASP A 296 11.60 24.42 -1.50
C ASP A 296 11.27 23.19 -0.64
N GLU A 297 10.33 22.36 -1.11
CA GLU A 297 9.98 21.11 -0.41
C GLU A 297 11.04 20.03 -0.63
N GLU A 298 11.37 19.31 0.43
CA GLU A 298 12.18 18.12 0.33
C GLU A 298 11.47 17.05 -0.53
N ALA A 299 12.14 16.58 -1.58
CA ALA A 299 11.57 15.68 -2.56
C ALA A 299 11.00 14.38 -1.94
N ASP A 300 11.66 13.82 -0.93
CA ASP A 300 11.17 12.63 -0.20
C ASP A 300 9.86 12.90 0.54
N GLU A 301 9.76 14.05 1.21
CA GLU A 301 8.57 14.43 1.98
C GLU A 301 7.40 14.73 1.03
N LEU A 302 7.66 15.44 -0.06
CA LEU A 302 6.66 15.75 -1.08
C LEU A 302 6.11 14.47 -1.72
N CYS A 303 6.99 13.59 -2.21
CA CYS A 303 6.57 12.33 -2.80
C CYS A 303 5.81 11.44 -1.81
N CYS A 304 6.30 11.33 -0.57
CA CYS A 304 5.62 10.55 0.47
C CYS A 304 4.21 11.12 0.75
N SER A 305 4.07 12.44 0.87
CA SER A 305 2.80 13.12 1.11
C SER A 305 1.82 12.94 -0.06
N TRP A 306 2.32 13.03 -1.29
CA TRP A 306 1.52 12.85 -2.50
C TRP A 306 1.00 11.43 -2.63
N VAL A 307 1.90 10.44 -2.50
CA VAL A 307 1.56 9.01 -2.49
C VAL A 307 0.57 8.68 -1.38
N LYS A 308 0.80 9.20 -0.16
CA LYS A 308 -0.09 9.00 0.99
C LYS A 308 -1.49 9.53 0.72
N THR A 309 -1.59 10.74 0.19
CA THR A 309 -2.88 11.37 -0.14
C THR A 309 -3.62 10.56 -1.20
N ALA A 310 -2.95 10.19 -2.29
CA ALA A 310 -3.52 9.38 -3.35
C ALA A 310 -3.89 7.96 -2.89
N ALA A 311 -3.08 7.37 -2.01
CA ALA A 311 -3.40 6.09 -1.41
C ALA A 311 -4.61 6.17 -0.50
N LEU A 312 -4.71 7.14 0.39
CA LEU A 312 -5.84 7.29 1.31
C LEU A 312 -7.16 7.57 0.59
N ASN A 313 -7.15 8.37 -0.46
CA ASN A 313 -8.35 8.66 -1.25
C ASN A 313 -8.63 7.63 -2.34
N GLY A 314 -7.72 6.68 -2.58
CA GLY A 314 -7.87 5.59 -3.55
C GLY A 314 -7.58 5.97 -5.00
N SER A 315 -7.06 7.17 -5.29
CA SER A 315 -6.76 7.62 -6.65
C SER A 315 -5.42 7.12 -7.21
N ILE A 316 -4.57 6.55 -6.38
CA ILE A 316 -3.21 6.14 -6.76
C ILE A 316 -3.16 5.15 -7.93
N TRP A 317 -4.16 4.28 -8.02
CA TRP A 317 -4.25 3.28 -9.08
C TRP A 317 -4.70 3.84 -10.43
N GLY A 318 -5.22 5.05 -10.45
CA GLY A 318 -5.58 5.79 -11.64
C GLY A 318 -4.47 6.73 -12.14
N TRP A 319 -3.27 6.63 -11.61
CA TRP A 319 -2.16 7.42 -12.10
C TRP A 319 -1.79 7.00 -13.52
N GLU A 320 -1.89 7.94 -14.44
CA GLU A 320 -1.52 7.81 -15.83
C GLU A 320 -0.26 8.64 -16.05
N GLY A 321 0.85 7.97 -16.35
CA GLY A 321 2.12 8.60 -16.61
C GLY A 321 2.37 8.76 -18.12
N GLN A 322 3.50 9.35 -18.45
CA GLN A 322 4.01 9.37 -19.82
C GLN A 322 4.69 8.03 -20.11
N PRO A 323 4.31 7.32 -21.21
CA PRO A 323 4.98 6.08 -21.58
C PRO A 323 6.47 6.29 -21.81
N VAL A 324 7.30 5.40 -21.27
CA VAL A 324 8.73 5.35 -21.60
C VAL A 324 8.88 4.54 -22.87
N VAL A 325 9.39 5.18 -23.91
CA VAL A 325 9.62 4.58 -25.22
C VAL A 325 11.10 4.23 -25.35
N ALA A 326 11.42 3.06 -25.92
CA ALA A 326 12.81 2.70 -26.22
C ALA A 326 13.44 3.73 -27.16
N ALA A 327 14.68 4.12 -26.87
CA ALA A 327 15.43 4.98 -27.79
C ALA A 327 15.55 4.27 -29.16
N PRO A 328 15.36 5.00 -30.28
CA PRO A 328 15.59 4.42 -31.58
C PRO A 328 17.03 3.90 -31.66
N ARG A 329 17.22 2.70 -32.23
CA ARG A 329 18.56 2.18 -32.44
C ARG A 329 19.33 3.19 -33.31
N ASP A 330 20.43 3.69 -32.79
CA ASP A 330 21.37 4.46 -33.63
C ASP A 330 21.84 3.55 -34.76
N ALA A 331 21.41 3.87 -35.97
CA ALA A 331 21.78 3.16 -37.20
C ALA A 331 23.25 3.47 -37.61
N GLY A 332 24.17 3.52 -36.65
CA GLY A 332 25.47 4.15 -36.78
C GLY A 332 26.72 3.34 -36.38
N GLU A 333 26.65 2.07 -36.03
CA GLU A 333 27.86 1.26 -35.93
C GLU A 333 27.83 0.12 -36.95
N GLN A 334 28.15 0.44 -38.21
CA GLN A 334 28.66 -0.56 -39.10
C GLN A 334 30.03 -1.02 -38.57
N PRO A 335 30.24 -2.34 -38.37
CA PRO A 335 31.56 -2.83 -38.00
C PRO A 335 32.55 -2.43 -39.14
N ALA A 336 33.59 -1.71 -38.75
CA ALA A 336 34.69 -1.39 -39.67
C ALA A 336 35.21 -2.70 -40.26
N VAL A 337 34.93 -2.91 -41.53
CA VAL A 337 35.53 -4.01 -42.32
C VAL A 337 37.03 -3.74 -42.34
N ALA A 338 37.78 -4.54 -41.59
CA ALA A 338 39.23 -4.56 -41.67
C ALA A 338 39.60 -4.91 -43.13
N ALA A 339 40.09 -3.92 -43.85
CA ALA A 339 40.72 -4.15 -45.14
C ALA A 339 42.12 -4.74 -44.87
N ASP A 340 42.25 -6.03 -45.04
CA ASP A 340 43.55 -6.67 -45.20
C ASP A 340 44.20 -6.13 -46.49
N ALA A 341 45.38 -5.56 -46.35
CA ALA A 341 46.36 -5.33 -47.39
C ALA A 341 47.75 -5.80 -46.93
#